data_214f90ac55a61ce8be491d5cf00ca976
#
_entry.id   214f90ac55a61ce8be491d5cf00ca976
#
_cell.length_a   1.000
_cell.length_b   1.000
_cell.length_c   1.000
_cell.angle_alpha   90.00
_cell.angle_beta   90.00
_cell.angle_gamma   90.00
#
_symmetry.space_group_name_H-M   'P 1'
#
loop_
_entity.id
_entity.type
_entity.pdbx_description
1 polymer ?
#
loop_
_entity_poly.entity_id
_entity_poly.type
_entity_poly.pdbx_seq_one_letter_code
_entity_poly.pdbx_strand_id
1 'polypeptide(L)'
;MEFCHTNSSLHSPAAQRLVEFIQTRREKWATQTDLSNDDKFESFEQDLHALVMVLECELVSEELSRYDMAAKEIEVEGKVYRRGVRLPETYLTAAGRVSVERHLYYPVGEKGQSICPLELRSGIIAGYFTPQAARQGAFAMAHLTPGESAELFREIGNMQ
;
A
#
# COMPACT_ATOMS: atom_id res chain seq x y z
N MET A 1 -2.73 24.71 15.11
CA MET A 1 -2.15 23.53 14.46
C MET A 1 -2.63 23.55 13.01
N GLU A 2 -1.87 24.20 12.13
CA GLU A 2 -2.21 24.29 10.71
C GLU A 2 -1.86 22.95 10.05
N PHE A 3 -2.87 22.27 9.53
CA PHE A 3 -2.68 21.15 8.63
C PHE A 3 -2.10 21.67 7.31
N CYS A 4 -0.82 21.42 7.09
CA CYS A 4 -0.17 21.67 5.82
C CYS A 4 -0.76 20.71 4.80
N HIS A 5 -1.77 21.13 4.06
CA HIS A 5 -2.34 20.40 2.94
C HIS A 5 -1.32 20.36 1.80
N THR A 6 -0.53 19.32 1.72
CA THR A 6 0.17 19.01 0.48
C THR A 6 -0.85 18.43 -0.50
N ASN A 7 -1.13 19.20 -1.52
CA ASN A 7 -2.10 18.93 -2.60
C ASN A 7 -1.73 17.73 -3.51
N SER A 8 -0.76 16.89 -3.16
CA SER A 8 -0.25 15.84 -4.03
C SER A 8 -1.17 14.63 -4.13
N SER A 9 -1.86 14.26 -3.06
CA SER A 9 -2.73 13.06 -3.04
C SER A 9 -4.04 13.21 -3.84
N LEU A 10 -4.50 14.44 -4.09
CA LEU A 10 -5.70 14.70 -4.92
C LEU A 10 -5.44 14.56 -6.43
N HIS A 11 -4.18 14.40 -6.84
CA HIS A 11 -3.78 14.31 -8.25
C HIS A 11 -3.36 12.89 -8.66
N SER A 12 -3.53 11.90 -7.77
CA SER A 12 -3.23 10.52 -8.15
C SER A 12 -4.21 10.04 -9.23
N PRO A 13 -3.75 9.22 -10.20
CA PRO A 13 -4.62 8.66 -11.22
C PRO A 13 -5.79 7.85 -10.65
N ALA A 14 -5.61 7.18 -9.51
CA ALA A 14 -6.68 6.44 -8.86
C ALA A 14 -7.71 7.36 -8.22
N ALA A 15 -7.29 8.47 -7.60
CA ALA A 15 -8.20 9.47 -7.06
C ALA A 15 -9.05 10.10 -8.15
N GLN A 16 -8.46 10.40 -9.30
CA GLN A 16 -9.18 10.93 -10.47
C GLN A 16 -10.24 9.94 -10.97
N ARG A 17 -9.87 8.67 -11.14
CA ARG A 17 -10.80 7.61 -11.56
C ARG A 17 -11.97 7.44 -10.57
N LEU A 18 -11.70 7.53 -9.28
CA LEU A 18 -12.75 7.47 -8.26
C LEU A 18 -13.72 8.66 -8.36
N VAL A 19 -13.20 9.86 -8.57
CA VAL A 19 -14.02 11.07 -8.76
C VAL A 19 -14.89 10.94 -10.03
N GLU A 20 -14.31 10.52 -11.15
CA GLU A 20 -15.01 10.29 -12.42
C GLU A 20 -16.12 9.23 -12.25
N PHE A 21 -15.83 8.13 -11.58
CA PHE A 21 -16.80 7.07 -11.28
C PHE A 21 -18.00 7.63 -10.51
N ILE A 22 -17.76 8.40 -9.44
CA ILE A 22 -18.82 9.01 -8.64
C ILE A 22 -19.63 10.01 -9.47
N GLN A 23 -18.99 10.84 -10.29
CA GLN A 23 -19.67 11.84 -11.14
C GLN A 23 -20.56 11.16 -12.18
N THR A 24 -20.04 10.19 -12.92
CA THR A 24 -20.80 9.42 -13.91
C THR A 24 -22.03 8.76 -13.28
N ARG A 25 -21.87 8.21 -12.07
CA ARG A 25 -22.98 7.58 -11.36
C ARG A 25 -24.06 8.59 -10.96
N ARG A 26 -23.66 9.77 -10.48
CA ARG A 26 -24.60 10.86 -10.13
C ARG A 26 -25.37 11.38 -11.34
N GLU A 27 -24.70 11.55 -12.48
CA GLU A 27 -25.31 11.99 -13.73
C GLU A 27 -26.34 10.97 -14.24
N LYS A 28 -26.00 9.68 -14.19
CA LYS A 28 -26.93 8.59 -14.53
C LYS A 28 -28.20 8.64 -13.69
N TRP A 29 -28.09 8.78 -12.37
CA TRP A 29 -29.23 8.87 -11.48
C TRP A 29 -30.06 10.14 -11.68
N ALA A 30 -29.44 11.25 -12.02
CA ALA A 30 -30.12 12.51 -12.29
C ALA A 30 -31.01 12.45 -13.54
N THR A 31 -30.72 11.57 -14.49
CA THR A 31 -31.43 11.41 -15.76
C THR A 31 -32.38 10.22 -15.80
N GLN A 32 -32.32 9.32 -14.82
CA GLN A 32 -33.15 8.12 -14.77
C GLN A 32 -34.58 8.46 -14.31
N THR A 33 -35.54 8.16 -15.17
CA THR A 33 -36.98 8.45 -14.94
C THR A 33 -37.86 7.22 -14.76
N ASP A 34 -37.28 6.02 -14.97
CA ASP A 34 -38.03 4.77 -14.86
C ASP A 34 -37.50 3.89 -13.71
N LEU A 35 -38.28 2.90 -13.32
CA LEU A 35 -37.92 1.92 -12.28
C LEU A 35 -37.14 0.72 -12.84
N SER A 36 -36.95 0.66 -14.15
CA SER A 36 -36.12 -0.38 -14.75
C SER A 36 -34.65 -0.07 -14.46
N ASN A 37 -34.03 -0.83 -13.59
CA ASN A 37 -32.64 -0.69 -13.24
C ASN A 37 -31.89 -1.96 -13.64
N ASP A 38 -31.21 -1.90 -14.78
CA ASP A 38 -30.34 -2.98 -15.25
C ASP A 38 -29.00 -3.03 -14.47
N ASP A 39 -28.70 -1.98 -13.72
CA ASP A 39 -27.50 -1.92 -12.88
C ASP A 39 -27.76 -2.61 -11.54
N LYS A 40 -27.17 -3.75 -11.37
CA LYS A 40 -27.17 -4.42 -10.07
C LYS A 40 -26.34 -3.60 -9.08
N PHE A 41 -26.88 -3.36 -7.89
CA PHE A 41 -26.18 -2.68 -6.82
C PHE A 41 -24.87 -3.39 -6.45
N GLU A 42 -24.87 -4.72 -6.54
CA GLU A 42 -23.67 -5.56 -6.39
C GLU A 42 -22.51 -5.15 -7.31
N SER A 43 -22.78 -4.87 -8.59
CA SER A 43 -21.74 -4.39 -9.51
C SER A 43 -21.18 -3.05 -9.08
N PHE A 44 -22.03 -2.16 -8.57
CA PHE A 44 -21.57 -0.87 -8.04
C PHE A 44 -20.64 -1.06 -6.83
N GLU A 45 -20.99 -1.95 -5.90
CA GLU A 45 -20.16 -2.23 -4.71
C GLU A 45 -18.81 -2.82 -5.11
N GLN A 46 -18.79 -3.76 -6.07
CA GLN A 46 -17.57 -4.36 -6.58
C GLN A 46 -16.66 -3.33 -7.27
N ASP A 47 -17.21 -2.50 -8.14
CA ASP A 47 -16.44 -1.46 -8.85
C ASP A 47 -15.89 -0.42 -7.89
N LEU A 48 -16.70 0.04 -6.94
CA LEU A 48 -16.28 0.99 -5.92
C LEU A 48 -15.16 0.39 -5.06
N HIS A 49 -15.33 -0.84 -4.60
CA HIS A 49 -14.32 -1.54 -3.82
C HIS A 49 -12.99 -1.63 -4.58
N ALA A 50 -13.02 -2.09 -5.83
CA ALA A 50 -11.83 -2.20 -6.66
C ALA A 50 -11.10 -0.86 -6.85
N LEU A 51 -11.84 0.24 -7.08
CA LEU A 51 -11.25 1.58 -7.21
C LEU A 51 -10.61 2.08 -5.92
N VAL A 52 -11.30 1.89 -4.78
CA VAL A 52 -10.78 2.29 -3.46
C VAL A 52 -9.51 1.51 -3.11
N MET A 53 -9.46 0.24 -3.48
CA MET A 53 -8.28 -0.59 -3.27
C MET A 53 -7.05 -0.09 -4.03
N VAL A 54 -7.22 0.25 -5.30
CA VAL A 54 -6.14 0.81 -6.11
C VAL A 54 -5.65 2.13 -5.50
N LEU A 55 -6.57 2.99 -5.06
CA LEU A 55 -6.24 4.25 -4.39
C LEU A 55 -5.46 4.01 -3.08
N GLU A 56 -5.88 3.05 -2.27
CA GLU A 56 -5.19 2.70 -1.03
C GLU A 56 -3.76 2.21 -1.30
N CYS A 57 -3.58 1.32 -2.30
CA CYS A 57 -2.25 0.88 -2.72
C CYS A 57 -1.36 2.03 -3.19
N GLU A 58 -1.88 2.97 -3.98
CA GLU A 58 -1.12 4.15 -4.43
C GLU A 58 -0.67 5.01 -3.25
N LEU A 59 -1.57 5.31 -2.30
CA LEU A 59 -1.27 6.12 -1.12
C LEU A 59 -0.26 5.43 -0.19
N VAL A 60 -0.42 4.13 0.03
CA VAL A 60 0.52 3.33 0.83
C VAL A 60 1.90 3.29 0.17
N SER A 61 1.96 3.11 -1.14
CA SER A 61 3.22 3.13 -1.89
C SER A 61 3.93 4.48 -1.79
N GLU A 62 3.19 5.59 -1.93
CA GLU A 62 3.70 6.95 -1.79
C GLU A 62 4.25 7.17 -0.38
N GLU A 63 3.50 6.79 0.64
CA GLU A 63 3.92 6.96 2.04
C GLU A 63 5.13 6.09 2.37
N LEU A 64 5.16 4.81 1.97
CA LEU A 64 6.32 3.95 2.17
C LEU A 64 7.58 4.54 1.53
N SER A 65 7.46 5.13 0.36
CA SER A 65 8.60 5.76 -0.33
C SER A 65 9.22 6.90 0.48
N ARG A 66 8.46 7.57 1.35
CA ARG A 66 8.95 8.64 2.24
C ARG A 66 9.82 8.14 3.38
N TYR A 67 9.75 6.85 3.71
CA TYR A 67 10.62 6.22 4.70
C TYR A 67 12.02 5.91 4.16
N ASP A 68 12.20 5.92 2.84
CA ASP A 68 13.51 5.73 2.23
C ASP A 68 14.43 6.92 2.52
N MET A 69 15.73 6.69 2.46
CA MET A 69 16.76 7.69 2.70
C MET A 69 17.70 7.79 1.51
N ALA A 70 18.05 9.02 1.13
CA ALA A 70 18.98 9.29 0.04
C ALA A 70 20.35 9.83 0.51
N ALA A 71 20.60 9.86 1.81
CA ALA A 71 21.87 10.32 2.38
C ALA A 71 23.05 9.45 1.87
N LYS A 72 24.21 10.04 1.67
CA LYS A 72 25.41 9.30 1.21
C LYS A 72 25.87 8.26 2.23
N GLU A 73 25.80 8.61 3.51
CA GLU A 73 26.15 7.75 4.64
C GLU A 73 25.13 7.96 5.76
N ILE A 74 24.88 6.92 6.52
CA ILE A 74 24.01 6.92 7.71
C ILE A 74 24.72 6.17 8.83
N GLU A 75 24.37 6.49 10.07
CA GLU A 75 24.83 5.77 11.24
C GLU A 75 23.65 5.03 11.87
N VAL A 76 23.85 3.74 12.14
CA VAL A 76 22.86 2.88 12.82
C VAL A 76 23.60 2.09 13.89
N GLU A 77 23.19 2.24 15.13
CA GLU A 77 23.76 1.54 16.29
C GLU A 77 25.31 1.70 16.39
N GLY A 78 25.81 2.93 16.11
CA GLY A 78 27.24 3.25 16.16
C GLY A 78 28.06 2.73 14.98
N LYS A 79 27.43 2.17 13.96
CA LYS A 79 28.09 1.71 12.73
C LYS A 79 27.73 2.61 11.57
N VAL A 80 28.73 2.92 10.75
CA VAL A 80 28.55 3.72 9.54
C VAL A 80 28.22 2.83 8.36
N TYR A 81 27.16 3.18 7.65
CA TYR A 81 26.72 2.52 6.43
C TYR A 81 26.74 3.50 5.27
N ARG A 82 27.21 3.06 4.12
CA ARG A 82 27.24 3.84 2.88
C ARG A 82 26.16 3.41 1.93
N ARG A 83 25.48 4.39 1.32
CA ARG A 83 24.46 4.15 0.31
C ARG A 83 25.04 3.34 -0.85
N GLY A 84 24.38 2.23 -1.17
CA GLY A 84 24.67 1.37 -2.30
C GLY A 84 23.64 1.50 -3.41
N VAL A 85 23.06 0.39 -3.81
CA VAL A 85 22.11 0.30 -4.92
C VAL A 85 20.72 0.75 -4.52
N ARG A 86 19.97 1.25 -5.51
CA ARG A 86 18.53 1.48 -5.42
C ARG A 86 17.83 0.42 -6.24
N LEU A 87 16.89 -0.29 -5.64
CA LEU A 87 16.19 -1.42 -6.23
C LEU A 87 14.71 -1.37 -5.88
N PRO A 88 13.82 -1.80 -6.79
CA PRO A 88 12.42 -2.01 -6.46
C PRO A 88 12.28 -3.19 -5.50
N GLU A 89 11.33 -3.08 -4.58
CA GLU A 89 10.91 -4.16 -3.68
C GLU A 89 9.41 -4.15 -3.55
N THR A 90 8.83 -5.35 -3.41
CA THR A 90 7.38 -5.51 -3.27
C THR A 90 7.05 -5.94 -1.84
N TYR A 91 6.21 -5.14 -1.18
CA TYR A 91 5.74 -5.41 0.16
C TYR A 91 4.27 -5.81 0.14
N LEU A 92 3.90 -6.73 1.01
CA LEU A 92 2.51 -7.06 1.27
C LEU A 92 1.96 -6.12 2.34
N THR A 93 0.95 -5.36 1.96
CA THR A 93 0.25 -4.41 2.82
C THR A 93 -1.18 -4.88 3.09
N ALA A 94 -1.90 -4.21 3.98
CA ALA A 94 -3.32 -4.49 4.20
C ALA A 94 -4.18 -4.17 2.97
N ALA A 95 -3.70 -3.29 2.09
CA ALA A 95 -4.37 -2.93 0.84
C ALA A 95 -4.02 -3.87 -0.33
N GLY A 96 -2.99 -4.70 -0.19
CA GLY A 96 -2.48 -5.56 -1.24
C GLY A 96 -0.97 -5.41 -1.42
N ARG A 97 -0.47 -5.83 -2.58
CA ARG A 97 0.96 -5.73 -2.91
C ARG A 97 1.28 -4.34 -3.44
N VAL A 98 2.29 -3.72 -2.86
CA VAL A 98 2.82 -2.44 -3.34
C VAL A 98 4.31 -2.56 -3.63
N SER A 99 4.74 -1.97 -4.74
CA SER A 99 6.16 -1.93 -5.12
C SER A 99 6.70 -0.53 -4.91
N VAL A 100 7.85 -0.42 -4.24
CA VAL A 100 8.54 0.85 -4.01
C VAL A 100 10.02 0.71 -4.28
N GLU A 101 10.61 1.79 -4.77
CA GLU A 101 12.06 1.91 -4.93
C GLU A 101 12.70 2.21 -3.57
N ARG A 102 13.73 1.43 -3.18
CA ARG A 102 14.44 1.60 -1.91
C ARG A 102 15.94 1.55 -2.07
N HIS A 103 16.68 2.23 -1.19
CA HIS A 103 18.13 2.15 -1.12
C HIS A 103 18.57 1.07 -0.12
N LEU A 104 19.57 0.31 -0.54
CA LEU A 104 20.33 -0.57 0.35
C LEU A 104 21.61 0.14 0.77
N TYR A 105 21.97 -0.02 2.04
CA TYR A 105 23.17 0.52 2.64
C TYR A 105 24.08 -0.60 3.12
N TYR A 106 25.36 -0.45 2.87
CA TYR A 106 26.38 -1.44 3.20
C TYR A 106 27.31 -0.91 4.29
N PRO A 107 27.75 -1.74 5.25
CA PRO A 107 28.66 -1.31 6.32
C PRO A 107 29.98 -0.86 5.75
N VAL A 108 30.57 0.17 6.35
CA VAL A 108 31.88 0.71 5.97
C VAL A 108 32.97 0.11 6.86
N GLY A 109 34.02 -0.45 6.24
CA GLY A 109 35.19 -0.97 6.95
C GLY A 109 35.07 -2.39 7.50
N GLU A 110 33.91 -3.01 7.42
CA GLU A 110 33.73 -4.41 7.85
C GLU A 110 32.81 -5.17 6.88
N LYS A 111 32.88 -6.50 6.90
CA LYS A 111 31.94 -7.34 6.20
C LYS A 111 30.65 -7.45 7.05
N GLY A 112 29.51 -7.22 6.45
CA GLY A 112 28.23 -7.32 7.13
C GLY A 112 27.06 -7.34 6.16
N GLN A 113 25.87 -7.52 6.71
CA GLN A 113 24.62 -7.47 5.93
C GLN A 113 24.28 -6.03 5.58
N SER A 114 23.72 -5.84 4.40
CA SER A 114 23.10 -4.58 4.02
C SER A 114 21.88 -4.31 4.89
N ILE A 115 21.60 -3.04 5.08
CA ILE A 115 20.36 -2.58 5.75
C ILE A 115 19.55 -1.74 4.78
N CYS A 116 18.24 -1.73 5.01
CA CYS A 116 17.30 -0.90 4.29
C CYS A 116 16.66 0.09 5.26
N PRO A 117 16.95 1.39 5.18
CA PRO A 117 16.37 2.39 6.07
C PRO A 117 14.84 2.45 5.98
N LEU A 118 14.27 2.27 4.79
CA LEU A 118 12.82 2.19 4.60
C LEU A 118 12.23 1.09 5.49
N GLU A 119 12.76 -0.12 5.44
CA GLU A 119 12.27 -1.26 6.21
C GLU A 119 12.39 -1.05 7.72
N LEU A 120 13.54 -0.54 8.15
CA LEU A 120 13.78 -0.25 9.57
C LEU A 120 12.83 0.80 10.13
N ARG A 121 12.60 1.88 9.36
CA ARG A 121 11.78 3.02 9.80
C ARG A 121 10.29 2.74 9.71
N SER A 122 9.84 2.00 8.71
CA SER A 122 8.43 1.63 8.53
C SER A 122 8.01 0.39 9.34
N GLY A 123 8.99 -0.32 9.95
CA GLY A 123 8.73 -1.51 10.74
C GLY A 123 8.34 -2.72 9.90
N ILE A 124 8.87 -2.84 8.68
CA ILE A 124 8.64 -4.02 7.83
C ILE A 124 9.09 -5.28 8.57
N ILE A 125 8.23 -6.28 8.56
CA ILE A 125 8.43 -7.57 9.23
C ILE A 125 8.88 -8.61 8.21
N ALA A 126 9.94 -9.34 8.54
CA ALA A 126 10.56 -10.36 7.70
C ALA A 126 10.94 -9.88 6.28
N GLY A 127 11.19 -8.57 6.11
CA GLY A 127 11.55 -7.96 4.82
C GLY A 127 10.41 -7.93 3.79
N TYR A 128 9.18 -8.24 4.20
CA TYR A 128 8.07 -8.41 3.24
C TYR A 128 6.74 -7.83 3.70
N PHE A 129 6.39 -7.94 4.99
CA PHE A 129 5.06 -7.56 5.49
C PHE A 129 5.09 -6.19 6.15
N THR A 130 4.12 -5.34 5.82
CA THR A 130 3.85 -4.18 6.67
C THR A 130 3.29 -4.63 8.03
N PRO A 131 3.44 -3.84 9.10
CA PRO A 131 2.96 -4.22 10.44
C PRO A 131 1.47 -4.57 10.47
N GLN A 132 0.64 -3.85 9.71
CA GLN A 132 -0.79 -4.12 9.64
C GLN A 132 -1.08 -5.44 8.93
N ALA A 133 -0.44 -5.70 7.77
CA ALA A 133 -0.61 -6.95 7.04
C ALA A 133 -0.16 -8.16 7.88
N ALA A 134 0.99 -8.05 8.56
CA ALA A 134 1.47 -9.10 9.45
C ALA A 134 0.48 -9.39 10.59
N ARG A 135 -0.09 -8.34 11.19
CA ARG A 135 -1.10 -8.49 12.26
C ARG A 135 -2.36 -9.18 11.75
N GLN A 136 -2.87 -8.78 10.58
CA GLN A 136 -4.06 -9.40 9.99
C GLN A 136 -3.81 -10.85 9.61
N GLY A 137 -2.65 -11.14 8.99
CA GLY A 137 -2.25 -12.52 8.66
C GLY A 137 -2.13 -13.40 9.90
N ALA A 138 -1.45 -12.92 10.94
CA ALA A 138 -1.31 -13.64 12.21
C ALA A 138 -2.68 -13.88 12.88
N PHE A 139 -3.57 -12.90 12.87
CA PHE A 139 -4.93 -13.06 13.39
C PHE A 139 -5.72 -14.11 12.61
N ALA A 140 -5.71 -14.07 11.28
CA ALA A 140 -6.41 -15.05 10.46
C ALA A 140 -5.88 -16.47 10.73
N MET A 141 -4.56 -16.66 10.72
CA MET A 141 -3.93 -17.97 10.96
C MET A 141 -4.09 -18.48 12.39
N ALA A 142 -4.40 -17.64 13.35
CA ALA A 142 -4.73 -18.06 14.72
C ALA A 142 -6.13 -18.69 14.85
N HIS A 143 -7.02 -18.43 13.88
CA HIS A 143 -8.41 -18.85 13.91
C HIS A 143 -8.81 -19.79 12.76
N LEU A 144 -8.05 -19.79 11.67
CA LEU A 144 -8.33 -20.49 10.43
C LEU A 144 -7.12 -21.32 9.99
N THR A 145 -7.35 -22.34 9.19
CA THR A 145 -6.27 -23.02 8.49
C THR A 145 -5.64 -22.10 7.44
N PRO A 146 -4.40 -22.37 6.98
CA PRO A 146 -3.78 -21.59 5.93
C PRO A 146 -4.62 -21.47 4.64
N GLY A 147 -5.33 -22.56 4.27
CA GLY A 147 -6.23 -22.57 3.11
C GLY A 147 -7.42 -21.64 3.29
N GLU A 148 -8.12 -21.74 4.42
CA GLU A 148 -9.25 -20.87 4.77
C GLU A 148 -8.81 -19.40 4.91
N SER A 149 -7.63 -19.13 5.46
CA SER A 149 -7.07 -17.79 5.54
C SER A 149 -6.84 -17.19 4.15
N ALA A 150 -6.28 -17.98 3.22
CA ALA A 150 -6.06 -17.54 1.85
C ALA A 150 -7.38 -17.28 1.11
N GLU A 151 -8.41 -18.09 1.35
CA GLU A 151 -9.74 -17.92 0.78
C GLU A 151 -10.41 -16.65 1.35
N LEU A 152 -10.36 -16.45 2.67
CA LEU A 152 -10.87 -15.26 3.34
C LEU A 152 -10.24 -13.99 2.77
N PHE A 153 -8.92 -13.95 2.62
CA PHE A 153 -8.22 -12.77 2.07
C PHE A 153 -8.50 -12.55 0.58
N ARG A 154 -8.85 -13.58 -0.16
CA ARG A 154 -9.29 -13.44 -1.56
C ARG A 154 -10.69 -12.85 -1.65
N GLU A 155 -11.59 -13.24 -0.75
CA GLU A 155 -13.00 -12.87 -0.79
C GLU A 155 -13.26 -11.47 -0.20
N ILE A 156 -12.65 -11.14 0.95
CA ILE A 156 -12.94 -9.91 1.68
C ILE A 156 -11.75 -8.98 1.83
N GLY A 157 -10.57 -9.45 1.51
CA GLY A 157 -9.33 -8.70 1.69
C GLY A 157 -8.53 -8.64 0.40
N ASN A 158 -7.41 -7.97 0.48
CA ASN A 158 -6.59 -7.66 -0.68
C ASN A 158 -5.18 -8.25 -0.57
N MET A 159 -4.95 -9.04 0.44
CA MET A 159 -3.69 -9.76 0.64
C MET A 159 -3.70 -11.06 -0.16
N GLN A 160 -3.39 -10.94 -1.47
CA GLN A 160 -3.19 -12.07 -2.38
C GLN A 160 -1.71 -12.32 -2.63
#